data_5c9427518fcad17fd665a265fdb65c9f
#
_entry.id   5c9427518fcad17fd665a265fdb65c9f
#
_cell.length_a   1.000
_cell.length_b   1.000
_cell.length_c   1.000
_cell.angle_alpha   90.00
_cell.angle_beta   90.00
_cell.angle_gamma   90.00
#
_symmetry.space_group_name_H-M   'P 1'
#
loop_
_entity.id
_entity.type
_entity.pdbx_description
1 polymer ?
#
loop_
_entity_poly.entity_id
_entity_poly.type
_entity_poly.pdbx_seq_one_letter_code
_entity_poly.pdbx_strand_id
1 'polypeptide(L)'
;IDANGQPMPNVKSLSTPSLLTKLIGPDPQGATFDYPWHYRSLIGKLNFLEKSTRADISYPVHQCARFMESPKQSHGIAIKRIGRYLLDTRDKGLIIKPDKLHSFVSFVDADFCGNWDKYIAAQDPNTARSRTGFLIKYANAPIFWQSKMQTQFALSSAESEYIALSTAARYVKSIMYLLEEICQQGIHVTTVPTIRCH
;
A
#
# COMPACT_ATOMS: atom_id res chain seq x y z
N ILE A 1 3.88 23.52 3.39
CA ILE A 1 3.91 24.54 4.46
C ILE A 1 5.36 24.72 4.83
N ASP A 2 5.86 25.94 4.84
CA ASP A 2 7.17 26.28 5.34
C ASP A 2 7.21 26.18 6.88
N ALA A 3 8.38 26.47 7.48
CA ALA A 3 8.54 26.44 8.94
C ALA A 3 7.61 27.42 9.69
N ASN A 4 6.95 28.35 8.98
CA ASN A 4 6.04 29.35 9.52
C ASN A 4 4.56 29.03 9.25
N GLY A 5 4.26 27.83 8.73
CA GLY A 5 2.89 27.41 8.44
C GLY A 5 2.29 27.99 7.16
N GLN A 6 3.07 28.69 6.32
CA GLN A 6 2.61 29.27 5.07
C GLN A 6 2.69 28.23 3.92
N PRO A 7 1.76 28.27 2.95
CA PRO A 7 1.83 27.44 1.76
C PRO A 7 3.14 27.72 1.01
N MET A 8 3.94 26.69 0.74
CA MET A 8 5.13 26.86 -0.09
C MET A 8 4.72 27.34 -1.49
N PRO A 9 5.20 28.51 -1.93
CA PRO A 9 4.86 29.01 -3.27
C PRO A 9 5.40 28.05 -4.34
N ASN A 10 4.59 27.73 -5.36
CA ASN A 10 4.95 26.94 -6.53
C ASN A 10 5.23 25.45 -6.32
N VAL A 11 4.61 24.77 -5.37
CA VAL A 11 4.62 23.29 -5.37
C VAL A 11 3.63 22.80 -6.43
N LYS A 12 4.17 22.28 -7.53
CA LYS A 12 3.34 21.70 -8.62
C LYS A 12 2.49 20.56 -8.05
N SER A 13 1.17 20.65 -8.24
CA SER A 13 0.21 19.60 -7.87
C SER A 13 0.58 18.25 -8.47
N LEU A 14 0.38 17.18 -7.70
CA LEU A 14 0.67 15.82 -8.11
C LEU A 14 -0.60 14.97 -8.04
N SER A 15 -0.97 14.41 -9.19
CA SER A 15 -2.13 13.52 -9.30
C SER A 15 -1.87 12.10 -8.79
N THR A 16 -0.58 11.70 -8.65
CA THR A 16 -0.18 10.35 -8.23
C THR A 16 0.92 10.40 -7.17
N PRO A 17 0.86 9.52 -6.15
CA PRO A 17 1.86 9.49 -5.06
C PRO A 17 3.19 8.88 -5.48
N SER A 18 3.27 8.14 -6.58
CA SER A 18 4.49 7.53 -7.11
C SER A 18 4.67 7.83 -8.58
N LEU A 19 5.91 7.67 -9.08
CA LEU A 19 6.20 7.65 -10.52
C LEU A 19 5.91 6.24 -11.03
N LEU A 20 5.01 6.12 -12.00
CA LEU A 20 4.71 4.84 -12.65
C LEU A 20 5.87 4.32 -13.51
N THR A 21 6.74 5.23 -13.96
CA THR A 21 7.82 4.93 -14.91
C THR A 21 9.19 4.73 -14.26
N LYS A 22 9.35 5.02 -12.98
CA LYS A 22 10.63 4.91 -12.28
C LYS A 22 10.47 4.15 -10.97
N LEU A 23 10.94 2.91 -10.97
CA LEU A 23 11.04 2.11 -9.76
C LEU A 23 12.10 2.69 -8.81
N ILE A 24 11.84 2.59 -7.51
CA ILE A 24 12.82 2.94 -6.48
C ILE A 24 13.70 1.71 -6.26
N GLY A 25 14.99 1.84 -6.56
CA GLY A 25 16.01 0.81 -6.37
C GLY A 25 16.97 1.14 -5.23
N PRO A 26 17.94 0.26 -4.93
CA PRO A 26 18.91 0.45 -3.84
C PRO A 26 19.82 1.67 -4.03
N ASP A 27 20.02 2.14 -5.26
CA ASP A 27 20.80 3.34 -5.62
C ASP A 27 22.19 3.37 -4.97
N PRO A 28 23.07 2.35 -5.22
CA PRO A 28 24.35 2.23 -4.51
C PRO A 28 25.31 3.40 -4.78
N GLN A 29 25.21 4.04 -5.95
CA GLN A 29 26.00 5.21 -6.33
C GLN A 29 25.33 6.54 -5.96
N GLY A 30 24.11 6.48 -5.41
CA GLY A 30 23.37 7.68 -5.02
C GLY A 30 23.98 8.39 -3.82
N ALA A 31 23.82 9.71 -3.79
CA ALA A 31 24.26 10.54 -2.66
C ALA A 31 23.60 10.05 -1.35
N THR A 32 24.35 10.18 -0.27
CA THR A 32 23.86 9.88 1.08
C THR A 32 22.63 10.72 1.39
N PHE A 33 21.72 10.13 2.17
CA PHE A 33 20.53 10.83 2.64
C PHE A 33 20.93 12.00 3.55
N ASP A 34 20.67 13.20 3.11
CA ASP A 34 21.00 14.44 3.81
C ASP A 34 19.80 15.41 3.79
N TYR A 35 18.75 15.05 4.52
CA TYR A 35 17.59 15.91 4.75
C TYR A 35 17.45 16.20 6.25
N PRO A 36 16.91 17.37 6.62
CA PRO A 36 16.74 17.78 8.03
C PRO A 36 15.61 17.04 8.76
N TRP A 37 15.25 15.84 8.29
CA TRP A 37 14.22 14.99 8.88
C TRP A 37 14.63 13.53 8.89
N HIS A 38 14.09 12.78 9.85
CA HIS A 38 14.48 11.40 10.07
C HIS A 38 13.66 10.46 9.18
N TYR A 39 14.32 9.75 8.25
CA TYR A 39 13.70 8.89 7.23
C TYR A 39 12.77 7.84 7.83
N ARG A 40 13.27 7.02 8.76
CA ARG A 40 12.51 5.93 9.39
C ARG A 40 11.28 6.44 10.15
N SER A 41 11.40 7.56 10.86
CA SER A 41 10.30 8.18 11.60
C SER A 41 9.18 8.62 10.65
N LEU A 42 9.55 9.22 9.50
CA LEU A 42 8.56 9.66 8.52
C LEU A 42 7.86 8.48 7.83
N ILE A 43 8.61 7.41 7.50
CA ILE A 43 8.00 6.16 7.00
C ILE A 43 7.01 5.59 8.02
N GLY A 44 7.34 5.59 9.31
CA GLY A 44 6.41 5.13 10.37
C GLY A 44 5.10 5.93 10.38
N LYS A 45 5.17 7.26 10.26
CA LYS A 45 3.98 8.13 10.17
C LYS A 45 3.16 7.86 8.90
N LEU A 46 3.82 7.67 7.75
CA LEU A 46 3.16 7.36 6.50
C LEU A 46 2.52 5.96 6.52
N ASN A 47 3.15 4.97 7.15
CA ASN A 47 2.58 3.64 7.36
C ASN A 47 1.32 3.69 8.23
N PHE A 48 1.32 4.50 9.28
CA PHE A 48 0.12 4.70 10.10
C PHE A 48 -1.01 5.32 9.26
N LEU A 49 -0.71 6.36 8.49
CA LEU A 49 -1.69 7.05 7.67
C LEU A 49 -2.28 6.14 6.58
N GLU A 50 -1.43 5.35 5.89
CA GLU A 50 -1.88 4.44 4.83
C GLU A 50 -2.81 3.35 5.37
N LYS A 51 -2.53 2.83 6.56
CA LYS A 51 -3.36 1.79 7.20
C LYS A 51 -4.65 2.32 7.80
N SER A 52 -4.69 3.59 8.15
CA SER A 52 -5.85 4.19 8.81
C SER A 52 -6.87 4.72 7.80
N THR A 53 -6.46 5.54 6.83
CA THR A 53 -7.39 6.30 5.98
C THR A 53 -6.94 6.52 4.53
N ARG A 54 -5.68 6.23 4.19
CA ARG A 54 -5.08 6.56 2.90
C ARG A 54 -4.51 5.32 2.21
N ALA A 55 -5.41 4.39 1.83
CA ALA A 55 -5.06 3.19 1.08
C ALA A 55 -4.30 3.49 -0.24
N ASP A 56 -4.55 4.65 -0.82
CA ASP A 56 -3.97 5.13 -2.08
C ASP A 56 -2.45 5.35 -2.01
N ILE A 57 -1.87 5.55 -0.83
CA ILE A 57 -0.41 5.67 -0.65
C ILE A 57 0.25 4.36 -0.19
N SER A 58 -0.49 3.26 -0.05
CA SER A 58 0.06 2.00 0.48
C SER A 58 1.24 1.49 -0.35
N TYR A 59 1.11 1.42 -1.66
CA TYR A 59 2.19 0.98 -2.54
C TYR A 59 3.46 1.85 -2.44
N PRO A 60 3.42 3.17 -2.65
CA PRO A 60 4.63 3.99 -2.61
C PRO A 60 5.28 4.05 -1.22
N VAL A 61 4.50 4.01 -0.15
CA VAL A 61 5.05 3.96 1.22
C VAL A 61 5.80 2.66 1.44
N HIS A 62 5.24 1.53 1.05
CA HIS A 62 5.92 0.22 1.14
C HIS A 62 7.19 0.14 0.27
N GLN A 63 7.21 0.79 -0.91
CA GLN A 63 8.42 0.87 -1.71
C GLN A 63 9.52 1.66 -0.99
N CYS A 64 9.20 2.80 -0.41
CA CYS A 64 10.16 3.60 0.37
C CYS A 64 10.62 2.86 1.65
N ALA A 65 9.75 2.10 2.29
CA ALA A 65 10.04 1.37 3.52
C ALA A 65 11.16 0.30 3.34
N ARG A 66 11.37 -0.20 2.13
CA ARG A 66 12.45 -1.16 1.82
C ARG A 66 13.84 -0.59 2.11
N PHE A 67 14.00 0.72 2.09
CA PHE A 67 15.30 1.42 2.21
C PHE A 67 15.49 2.14 3.54
N MET A 68 14.75 1.75 4.59
CA MET A 68 14.83 2.40 5.92
C MET A 68 16.19 2.23 6.60
N GLU A 69 16.93 1.18 6.28
CA GLU A 69 18.21 0.89 6.90
C GLU A 69 19.33 1.77 6.33
N SER A 70 19.35 1.93 5.01
CA SER A 70 20.38 2.74 4.32
C SER A 70 19.74 3.63 3.24
N PRO A 71 19.01 4.68 3.64
CA PRO A 71 18.35 5.56 2.68
C PRO A 71 19.36 6.39 1.88
N LYS A 72 18.99 6.68 0.64
CA LYS A 72 19.71 7.56 -0.27
C LYS A 72 18.89 8.82 -0.57
N GLN A 73 19.52 9.81 -1.20
CA GLN A 73 18.85 11.04 -1.59
C GLN A 73 17.64 10.80 -2.50
N SER A 74 17.74 9.83 -3.42
CA SER A 74 16.65 9.40 -4.31
C SER A 74 15.42 8.90 -3.52
N HIS A 75 15.64 8.17 -2.42
CA HIS A 75 14.57 7.71 -1.54
C HIS A 75 13.88 8.88 -0.82
N GLY A 76 14.65 9.91 -0.43
CA GLY A 76 14.11 11.14 0.13
C GLY A 76 13.25 11.91 -0.86
N ILE A 77 13.63 11.96 -2.14
CA ILE A 77 12.83 12.57 -3.21
C ILE A 77 11.49 11.84 -3.37
N ALA A 78 11.50 10.49 -3.28
CA ALA A 78 10.28 9.70 -3.37
C ALA A 78 9.31 10.00 -2.21
N ILE A 79 9.81 10.09 -0.98
CA ILE A 79 8.99 10.48 0.19
C ILE A 79 8.44 11.90 0.03
N LYS A 80 9.25 12.86 -0.44
CA LYS A 80 8.77 14.21 -0.73
C LYS A 80 7.64 14.22 -1.76
N ARG A 81 7.68 13.32 -2.75
CA ARG A 81 6.58 13.16 -3.71
C ARG A 81 5.30 12.70 -3.03
N ILE A 82 5.37 11.70 -2.15
CA ILE A 82 4.22 11.26 -1.35
C ILE A 82 3.67 12.44 -0.53
N GLY A 83 4.54 13.20 0.13
CA GLY A 83 4.14 14.37 0.91
C GLY A 83 3.42 15.44 0.08
N ARG A 84 3.90 15.74 -1.14
CA ARG A 84 3.22 16.67 -2.06
C ARG A 84 1.85 16.16 -2.47
N TYR A 85 1.74 14.88 -2.83
CA TYR A 85 0.46 14.26 -3.16
C TYR A 85 -0.53 14.35 -1.99
N LEU A 86 -0.09 14.11 -0.77
CA LEU A 86 -0.91 14.24 0.44
C LEU A 86 -1.38 15.68 0.68
N LEU A 87 -0.52 16.69 0.45
CA LEU A 87 -0.90 18.10 0.53
C LEU A 87 -1.99 18.46 -0.48
N ASP A 88 -1.86 17.97 -1.72
CA ASP A 88 -2.82 18.23 -2.80
C ASP A 88 -4.15 17.47 -2.62
N THR A 89 -4.13 16.43 -1.79
CA THR A 89 -5.29 15.56 -1.54
C THR A 89 -5.71 15.52 -0.07
N ARG A 90 -5.34 16.54 0.71
CA ARG A 90 -5.64 16.59 2.16
C ARG A 90 -7.13 16.55 2.47
N ASP A 91 -7.95 17.08 1.56
CA ASP A 91 -9.42 17.14 1.68
C ASP A 91 -10.10 15.88 1.13
N LYS A 92 -9.31 14.91 0.60
CA LYS A 92 -9.81 13.61 0.14
C LYS A 92 -9.65 12.57 1.24
N GLY A 93 -10.68 11.80 1.47
CA GLY A 93 -10.70 10.73 2.47
C GLY A 93 -11.46 9.51 1.95
N LEU A 94 -11.54 8.49 2.78
CA LEU A 94 -12.38 7.33 2.54
C LEU A 94 -13.84 7.71 2.79
N ILE A 95 -14.69 7.40 1.83
CA ILE A 95 -16.15 7.52 2.00
C ILE A 95 -16.64 6.21 2.61
N ILE A 96 -17.01 6.25 3.87
CA ILE A 96 -17.64 5.13 4.57
C ILE A 96 -19.15 5.35 4.52
N LYS A 97 -19.77 4.82 3.47
CA LYS A 97 -21.22 4.85 3.27
C LYS A 97 -21.71 3.41 3.10
N PRO A 98 -22.05 2.73 4.21
CA PRO A 98 -22.55 1.36 4.12
C PRO A 98 -23.85 1.30 3.35
N ASP A 99 -24.00 0.26 2.52
CA ASP A 99 -25.26 -0.07 1.87
C ASP A 99 -26.08 -1.06 2.73
N LYS A 100 -27.37 -1.18 2.38
CA LYS A 100 -28.29 -2.08 3.10
C LYS A 100 -28.12 -3.57 2.72
N LEU A 101 -27.31 -3.87 1.71
CA LEU A 101 -27.10 -5.24 1.23
C LEU A 101 -26.12 -6.00 2.10
N HIS A 102 -25.39 -5.30 2.99
CA HIS A 102 -24.39 -5.88 3.88
C HIS A 102 -23.42 -6.84 3.16
N SER A 103 -23.11 -6.55 1.89
CA SER A 103 -22.23 -7.40 1.08
C SER A 103 -20.83 -7.49 1.67
N PHE A 104 -20.27 -8.68 1.70
CA PHE A 104 -18.89 -8.93 2.12
C PHE A 104 -18.07 -9.31 0.87
N VAL A 105 -17.22 -8.40 0.39
CA VAL A 105 -16.48 -8.57 -0.87
C VAL A 105 -15.00 -8.32 -0.65
N SER A 106 -14.15 -9.21 -1.16
CA SER A 106 -12.70 -9.03 -1.24
C SER A 106 -12.26 -8.96 -2.70
N PHE A 107 -11.51 -7.91 -3.04
CA PHE A 107 -10.81 -7.79 -4.32
C PHE A 107 -9.36 -8.16 -4.09
N VAL A 108 -8.82 -9.02 -4.95
CA VAL A 108 -7.45 -9.56 -4.84
C VAL A 108 -6.77 -9.46 -6.19
N ASP A 109 -5.52 -9.06 -6.19
CA ASP A 109 -4.69 -8.93 -7.38
C ASP A 109 -3.22 -9.22 -7.05
N ALA A 110 -2.45 -9.68 -8.03
CA ALA A 110 -1.02 -9.87 -7.91
C ALA A 110 -0.26 -9.19 -9.04
N ASP A 111 0.69 -8.33 -8.67
CA ASP A 111 1.66 -7.77 -9.60
C ASP A 111 2.85 -8.74 -9.73
N PHE A 112 2.85 -9.54 -10.80
CA PHE A 112 3.89 -10.53 -11.06
C PHE A 112 5.20 -9.87 -11.46
N CYS A 113 6.20 -9.92 -10.58
CA CYS A 113 7.54 -9.36 -10.81
C CYS A 113 7.55 -7.90 -11.30
N GLY A 114 6.53 -7.09 -10.96
CA GLY A 114 6.38 -5.72 -11.49
C GLY A 114 7.51 -4.75 -11.11
N ASN A 115 8.36 -5.13 -10.17
CA ASN A 115 9.57 -4.39 -9.82
C ASN A 115 10.84 -4.96 -10.47
N TRP A 116 10.72 -5.94 -11.37
CA TRP A 116 11.88 -6.56 -12.01
C TRP A 116 12.73 -5.56 -12.80
N ASP A 117 14.02 -5.55 -12.51
CA ASP A 117 15.01 -4.78 -13.26
C ASP A 117 16.28 -5.61 -13.39
N LYS A 118 16.64 -5.96 -14.63
CA LYS A 118 17.79 -6.81 -14.94
C LYS A 118 19.13 -6.20 -14.49
N TYR A 119 19.23 -4.88 -14.42
CA TYR A 119 20.48 -4.19 -14.09
C TYR A 119 20.74 -4.12 -12.58
N ILE A 120 19.68 -4.17 -11.78
CA ILE A 120 19.79 -4.13 -10.32
C ILE A 120 19.45 -5.46 -9.64
N ALA A 121 18.99 -6.45 -10.40
CA ALA A 121 18.57 -7.75 -9.86
C ALA A 121 19.66 -8.48 -9.07
N ALA A 122 20.94 -8.34 -9.49
CA ALA A 122 22.07 -8.92 -8.78
C ALA A 122 22.32 -8.26 -7.40
N GLN A 123 21.94 -6.98 -7.25
CA GLN A 123 22.12 -6.20 -6.01
C GLN A 123 20.87 -6.23 -5.13
N ASP A 124 19.70 -6.37 -5.73
CA ASP A 124 18.42 -6.49 -5.05
C ASP A 124 17.56 -7.61 -5.67
N PRO A 125 17.77 -8.86 -5.28
CA PRO A 125 16.98 -9.99 -5.77
C PRO A 125 15.47 -9.85 -5.47
N ASN A 126 15.09 -9.01 -4.51
CA ASN A 126 13.69 -8.78 -4.18
C ASN A 126 12.90 -8.10 -5.31
N THR A 127 13.56 -7.55 -6.33
CA THR A 127 12.89 -7.03 -7.53
C THR A 127 12.14 -8.11 -8.31
N ALA A 128 12.56 -9.38 -8.19
CA ALA A 128 11.90 -10.54 -8.79
C ALA A 128 10.69 -11.06 -7.99
N ARG A 129 10.42 -10.51 -6.80
CA ARG A 129 9.26 -10.89 -6.01
C ARG A 129 8.01 -10.19 -6.51
N SER A 130 6.96 -10.96 -6.63
CA SER A 130 5.62 -10.45 -6.92
C SER A 130 5.05 -9.67 -5.73
N ARG A 131 4.03 -8.90 -5.97
CA ARG A 131 3.33 -8.14 -4.94
C ARG A 131 1.88 -8.59 -4.83
N THR A 132 1.42 -8.81 -3.63
CA THR A 132 0.01 -9.04 -3.32
C THR A 132 -0.66 -7.72 -3.00
N GLY A 133 -1.77 -7.42 -3.66
CA GLY A 133 -2.72 -6.37 -3.34
C GLY A 133 -4.08 -6.95 -3.01
N PHE A 134 -4.73 -6.48 -1.95
CA PHE A 134 -6.13 -6.80 -1.73
C PHE A 134 -6.86 -5.68 -0.98
N LEU A 135 -8.16 -5.63 -1.20
CA LEU A 135 -9.10 -4.72 -0.57
C LEU A 135 -10.32 -5.50 -0.11
N ILE A 136 -10.65 -5.42 1.17
CA ILE A 136 -11.85 -6.03 1.75
C ILE A 136 -12.86 -4.93 2.03
N LYS A 137 -14.10 -5.13 1.53
CA LYS A 137 -15.23 -4.25 1.72
C LYS A 137 -16.35 -5.00 2.45
N TYR A 138 -16.98 -4.32 3.39
CA TYR A 138 -18.21 -4.75 4.02
C TYR A 138 -19.29 -3.69 3.83
N ALA A 139 -20.50 -4.09 3.44
CA ALA A 139 -21.59 -3.17 3.11
C ALA A 139 -21.14 -2.04 2.16
N ASN A 140 -20.33 -2.38 1.15
CA ASN A 140 -19.68 -1.46 0.22
C ASN A 140 -18.64 -0.48 0.81
N ALA A 141 -18.42 -0.46 2.12
CA ALA A 141 -17.39 0.35 2.77
C ALA A 141 -16.05 -0.42 2.83
N PRO A 142 -14.91 0.20 2.51
CA PRO A 142 -13.60 -0.41 2.70
C PRO A 142 -13.31 -0.55 4.20
N ILE A 143 -12.99 -1.78 4.63
CA ILE A 143 -12.68 -2.07 6.04
C ILE A 143 -11.24 -2.54 6.25
N PHE A 144 -10.62 -3.12 5.22
CA PHE A 144 -9.23 -3.54 5.30
C PHE A 144 -8.58 -3.58 3.91
N TRP A 145 -7.30 -3.21 3.82
CA TRP A 145 -6.51 -3.27 2.59
C TRP A 145 -5.06 -3.54 2.89
N GLN A 146 -4.35 -4.10 1.91
CA GLN A 146 -2.92 -4.31 2.01
C GLN A 146 -2.27 -4.30 0.61
N SER A 147 -1.07 -3.74 0.52
CA SER A 147 -0.15 -3.92 -0.60
C SER A 147 1.19 -4.38 -0.04
N LYS A 148 1.61 -5.63 -0.30
CA LYS A 148 2.82 -6.22 0.29
C LYS A 148 3.54 -7.12 -0.70
N MET A 149 4.90 -7.07 -0.70
CA MET A 149 5.69 -8.04 -1.43
C MET A 149 5.48 -9.45 -0.88
N GLN A 150 5.37 -10.41 -1.80
CA GLN A 150 5.29 -11.83 -1.47
C GLN A 150 6.61 -12.29 -0.85
N THR A 151 6.54 -13.23 0.06
CA THR A 151 7.73 -13.81 0.70
C THR A 151 8.43 -14.84 -0.17
N GLN A 152 7.69 -15.45 -1.09
CA GLN A 152 8.17 -16.45 -2.05
C GLN A 152 8.34 -15.82 -3.44
N PHE A 153 9.16 -16.45 -4.26
CA PHE A 153 9.26 -16.14 -5.69
C PHE A 153 8.22 -16.97 -6.42
N ALA A 154 7.30 -16.33 -7.11
CA ALA A 154 6.37 -16.99 -8.00
C ALA A 154 7.06 -17.27 -9.35
N LEU A 155 6.85 -18.45 -9.91
CA LEU A 155 7.43 -18.86 -11.20
C LEU A 155 6.51 -18.50 -12.39
N SER A 156 5.29 -18.08 -12.11
CA SER A 156 4.32 -17.64 -13.11
C SER A 156 3.37 -16.59 -12.54
N SER A 157 2.67 -15.87 -13.42
CA SER A 157 1.60 -14.96 -13.02
C SER A 157 0.51 -15.70 -12.25
N ALA A 158 0.10 -16.89 -12.75
CA ALA A 158 -0.91 -17.70 -12.08
C ALA A 158 -0.51 -18.08 -10.64
N GLU A 159 0.75 -18.47 -10.43
CA GLU A 159 1.25 -18.78 -9.09
C GLU A 159 1.22 -17.55 -8.18
N SER A 160 1.60 -16.38 -8.69
CA SER A 160 1.53 -15.13 -7.92
C SER A 160 0.10 -14.79 -7.51
N GLU A 161 -0.89 -15.04 -8.38
CA GLU A 161 -2.32 -14.86 -8.09
C GLU A 161 -2.80 -15.84 -7.00
N TYR A 162 -2.40 -17.12 -7.06
CA TYR A 162 -2.73 -18.08 -6.01
C TYR A 162 -2.13 -17.71 -4.65
N ILE A 163 -0.91 -17.19 -4.61
CA ILE A 163 -0.28 -16.70 -3.38
C ILE A 163 -1.05 -15.49 -2.83
N ALA A 164 -1.47 -14.58 -3.70
CA ALA A 164 -2.25 -13.41 -3.33
C ALA A 164 -3.63 -13.82 -2.78
N LEU A 165 -4.32 -14.72 -3.49
CA LEU A 165 -5.62 -15.27 -3.09
C LEU A 165 -5.54 -15.96 -1.72
N SER A 166 -4.55 -16.84 -1.52
CA SER A 166 -4.31 -17.53 -0.25
C SER A 166 -4.05 -16.54 0.89
N THR A 167 -3.31 -15.48 0.61
CA THR A 167 -3.03 -14.44 1.59
C THR A 167 -4.30 -13.68 1.98
N ALA A 168 -5.07 -13.20 1.00
CA ALA A 168 -6.33 -12.50 1.23
C ALA A 168 -7.36 -13.38 1.96
N ALA A 169 -7.47 -14.65 1.58
CA ALA A 169 -8.40 -15.60 2.19
C ALA A 169 -8.17 -15.76 3.71
N ARG A 170 -6.92 -15.71 4.16
CA ARG A 170 -6.62 -15.76 5.60
C ARG A 170 -7.19 -14.55 6.36
N TYR A 171 -7.09 -13.34 5.79
CA TYR A 171 -7.69 -12.15 6.39
C TYR A 171 -9.21 -12.18 6.33
N VAL A 172 -9.77 -12.59 5.18
CA VAL A 172 -11.22 -12.77 5.00
C VAL A 172 -11.76 -13.74 6.06
N LYS A 173 -11.10 -14.87 6.26
CA LYS A 173 -11.51 -15.88 7.26
C LYS A 173 -11.51 -15.31 8.69
N SER A 174 -10.50 -14.51 9.04
CA SER A 174 -10.46 -13.86 10.36
C SER A 174 -11.64 -12.88 10.56
N ILE A 175 -11.99 -12.13 9.52
CA ILE A 175 -13.15 -11.22 9.56
C ILE A 175 -14.47 -12.02 9.62
N MET A 176 -14.57 -13.15 8.89
CA MET A 176 -15.74 -14.02 8.97
C MET A 176 -16.00 -14.49 10.40
N TYR A 177 -15.00 -14.97 11.10
CA TYR A 177 -15.15 -15.40 12.48
C TYR A 177 -15.63 -14.25 13.39
N LEU A 178 -15.11 -13.05 13.20
CA LEU A 178 -15.59 -11.88 13.93
C LEU A 178 -17.05 -11.58 13.61
N LEU A 179 -17.46 -11.65 12.35
CA LEU A 179 -18.87 -11.43 11.96
C LEU A 179 -19.79 -12.52 12.48
N GLU A 180 -19.35 -13.77 12.50
CA GLU A 180 -20.09 -14.88 13.11
C GLU A 180 -20.30 -14.67 14.60
N GLU A 181 -19.28 -14.21 15.31
CA GLU A 181 -19.40 -13.87 16.75
C GLU A 181 -20.39 -12.73 16.99
N ILE A 182 -20.36 -11.70 16.14
CA ILE A 182 -21.34 -10.59 16.18
C ILE A 182 -22.78 -11.13 15.93
N CYS A 183 -22.96 -12.06 14.98
CA CYS A 183 -24.25 -12.70 14.74
C CYS A 183 -24.77 -13.44 15.97
N GLN A 184 -23.90 -14.11 16.72
CA GLN A 184 -24.29 -14.81 17.95
C GLN A 184 -24.82 -13.86 19.03
N GLN A 185 -24.42 -12.58 18.97
CA GLN A 185 -24.95 -11.52 19.85
C GLN A 185 -26.30 -10.94 19.38
N GLY A 186 -26.95 -11.56 18.38
CA GLY A 186 -28.25 -11.14 17.86
C GLY A 186 -28.21 -10.03 16.81
N ILE A 187 -27.06 -9.67 16.31
CA ILE A 187 -26.91 -8.68 15.23
C ILE A 187 -26.82 -9.42 13.89
N HIS A 188 -27.80 -9.21 13.01
CA HIS A 188 -27.79 -9.82 11.70
C HIS A 188 -26.78 -9.19 10.76
N VAL A 189 -25.73 -9.91 10.40
CA VAL A 189 -24.71 -9.51 9.44
C VAL A 189 -24.47 -10.61 8.40
N THR A 190 -24.01 -10.23 7.20
CA THR A 190 -23.62 -11.20 6.17
C THR A 190 -22.21 -11.73 6.49
N THR A 191 -22.10 -13.05 6.65
CA THR A 191 -20.84 -13.73 6.96
C THR A 191 -20.19 -14.37 5.72
N VAL A 192 -20.95 -14.55 4.64
CA VAL A 192 -20.46 -15.22 3.43
C VAL A 192 -19.75 -14.23 2.51
N PRO A 193 -18.43 -14.38 2.29
CA PRO A 193 -17.67 -13.49 1.43
C PRO A 193 -17.80 -13.86 -0.04
N THR A 194 -17.68 -12.85 -0.90
CA THR A 194 -17.38 -13.01 -2.32
C THR A 194 -15.95 -12.56 -2.57
N ILE A 195 -15.09 -13.45 -3.08
CA ILE A 195 -13.71 -13.10 -3.46
C ILE A 195 -13.66 -12.91 -4.98
N ARG A 196 -13.12 -11.78 -5.42
CA ARG A 196 -12.93 -11.43 -6.83
C ARG A 196 -11.45 -11.32 -7.11
N CYS A 197 -10.93 -12.14 -8.02
CA CYS A 197 -9.59 -12.05 -8.56
C CYS A 197 -9.63 -11.36 -9.92
N HIS A 198 -8.61 -10.61 -10.26
CA HIS A 198 -8.40 -9.98 -11.55
C HIS A 198 -7.32 -10.71 -12.34
#